data_ed9a35424c53d3e01c97517dbe3f9a83
#
_entry.id   ed9a35424c53d3e01c97517dbe3f9a83
#
_cell.length_a   1.000
_cell.length_b   1.000
_cell.length_c   1.000
_cell.angle_alpha   90.00
_cell.angle_beta   90.00
_cell.angle_gamma   90.00
#
_symmetry.space_group_name_H-M   'P 1'
#
loop_
_entity.id
_entity.type
_entity.pdbx_description
1 polymer ?
#
loop_
_entity_poly.entity_id
_entity_poly.type
_entity_poly.pdbx_seq_one_letter_code
_entity_poly.pdbx_strand_id
1 'polypeptide(L)'
;MAYKFTSGSFNYTAYRISDKKFYNLSDTSGKGSLDYPLPATARLSSPFNPARLNPVSGKVSPHNGIDYSMPVNTKIVSVIDGKITRAEYNSTMGYFVEVTGKAGVKTRYLHLNKILVTKGARVTRGGAIALSGNSGRSSGPHLHYELVINNNPVNSLAFRASAPADNKLEQHAFAHARDYERYLD
;
A
#
# COMPACT_ATOMS: atom_id res chain seq x y z
N MET A 1 5.74 -0.87 14.54
CA MET A 1 4.74 -1.77 15.16
C MET A 1 3.36 -1.32 14.69
N ALA A 2 2.49 -2.25 14.29
CA ALA A 2 1.14 -1.95 13.84
C ALA A 2 0.15 -2.27 14.94
N TYR A 3 -0.79 -1.38 15.17
CA TYR A 3 -1.89 -1.59 16.11
C TYR A 3 -3.21 -1.52 15.36
N LYS A 4 -4.08 -2.48 15.58
CA LYS A 4 -5.44 -2.50 15.04
C LYS A 4 -6.40 -2.10 16.16
N PHE A 5 -7.16 -1.04 15.92
CA PHE A 5 -8.20 -0.60 16.84
C PHE A 5 -9.57 -0.77 16.18
N THR A 6 -10.52 -1.31 16.91
CA THR A 6 -11.93 -1.41 16.50
C THR A 6 -12.79 -0.65 17.51
N SER A 7 -13.68 0.24 17.03
CA SER A 7 -14.65 0.93 17.88
C SER A 7 -15.98 0.99 17.13
N GLY A 8 -16.96 0.23 17.58
CA GLY A 8 -18.27 0.11 16.95
C GLY A 8 -18.19 -0.38 15.50
N SER A 9 -18.77 0.36 14.57
CA SER A 9 -18.72 0.07 13.13
C SER A 9 -17.43 0.52 12.43
N PHE A 10 -16.44 1.02 13.16
CA PHE A 10 -15.19 1.53 12.61
C PHE A 10 -14.02 0.62 12.95
N ASN A 11 -13.31 0.18 11.92
CA ASN A 11 -12.05 -0.54 12.05
C ASN A 11 -10.88 0.41 11.73
N TYR A 12 -9.98 0.59 12.69
CA TYR A 12 -8.80 1.41 12.52
C TYR A 12 -7.55 0.54 12.54
N THR A 13 -6.67 0.72 11.58
CA THR A 13 -5.31 0.21 11.67
C THR A 13 -4.38 1.40 11.85
N ALA A 14 -3.79 1.52 13.02
CA ALA A 14 -2.85 2.58 13.34
C ALA A 14 -1.42 2.05 13.33
N TYR A 15 -0.50 2.84 12.80
CA TYR A 15 0.93 2.57 12.84
C TYR A 15 1.62 3.55 13.78
N ARG A 16 2.39 3.01 14.71
CA ARG A 16 3.34 3.79 15.47
C ARG A 16 4.60 3.97 14.64
N ILE A 17 4.84 5.21 14.17
CA ILE A 17 6.00 5.51 13.34
C ILE A 17 7.16 6.02 14.19
N SER A 18 6.91 6.83 15.18
CA SER A 18 7.79 7.27 16.29
C SER A 18 7.00 8.22 17.19
N ASP A 19 7.45 8.43 18.42
CA ASP A 19 6.96 9.49 19.32
C ASP A 19 5.44 9.54 19.53
N LYS A 20 4.80 8.37 19.77
CA LYS A 20 3.37 8.28 20.11
C LYS A 20 2.40 8.79 19.05
N LYS A 21 2.82 8.97 17.79
CA LYS A 21 1.93 9.34 16.68
C LYS A 21 1.40 8.10 15.96
N PHE A 22 0.08 8.02 15.86
CA PHE A 22 -0.66 6.96 15.17
C PHE A 22 -1.30 7.53 13.91
N TYR A 23 -1.26 6.75 12.82
CA TYR A 23 -1.95 7.09 11.57
C TYR A 23 -3.08 6.12 11.33
N ASN A 24 -4.25 6.69 11.08
CA ASN A 24 -5.45 5.95 10.73
C ASN A 24 -5.62 5.96 9.20
N LEU A 25 -5.64 4.78 8.59
CA LEU A 25 -5.89 4.61 7.15
C LEU A 25 -7.36 4.33 6.83
N SER A 26 -8.21 4.15 7.83
CA SER A 26 -9.62 3.82 7.65
C SER A 26 -10.54 5.03 7.54
N ASP A 27 -10.04 6.26 7.71
CA ASP A 27 -10.86 7.46 7.71
C ASP A 27 -11.14 8.00 6.30
N THR A 28 -11.63 7.14 5.43
CA THR A 28 -12.26 7.52 4.18
C THR A 28 -13.60 6.81 4.06
N SER A 29 -14.65 7.45 4.59
CA SER A 29 -16.04 7.12 4.29
C SER A 29 -16.48 5.66 4.46
N GLY A 30 -16.40 5.09 5.66
CA GLY A 30 -17.31 4.00 6.10
C GLY A 30 -17.19 2.64 5.41
N LYS A 31 -16.16 2.38 4.60
CA LYS A 31 -15.89 1.06 4.01
C LYS A 31 -14.42 0.71 4.24
N GLY A 32 -14.15 0.10 5.39
CA GLY A 32 -12.83 -0.22 5.88
C GLY A 32 -12.18 -1.43 5.21
N SER A 33 -11.61 -1.24 4.05
CA SER A 33 -10.62 -2.14 3.47
C SER A 33 -9.79 -1.33 2.51
N LEU A 34 -8.45 -1.33 2.64
CA LEU A 34 -7.60 -0.95 1.52
C LEU A 34 -7.75 -2.06 0.48
N ASP A 35 -8.66 -1.91 -0.47
CA ASP A 35 -8.73 -2.82 -1.59
C ASP A 35 -7.41 -2.71 -2.33
N TYR A 36 -6.86 -3.87 -2.72
CA TYR A 36 -5.65 -3.89 -3.50
C TYR A 36 -5.89 -3.23 -4.85
N PRO A 37 -4.85 -2.65 -5.46
CA PRO A 37 -4.96 -2.04 -6.78
C PRO A 37 -5.25 -3.06 -7.90
N LEU A 38 -5.61 -4.30 -7.53
CA LEU A 38 -5.50 -5.47 -8.39
C LEU A 38 -6.75 -6.36 -8.37
N PRO A 39 -7.00 -7.10 -9.44
CA PRO A 39 -7.97 -8.18 -9.42
C PRO A 39 -7.53 -9.29 -8.44
N ALA A 40 -8.48 -10.06 -7.94
CA ALA A 40 -8.26 -11.15 -6.97
C ALA A 40 -7.26 -12.23 -7.47
N THR A 41 -6.99 -12.29 -8.77
CA THR A 41 -6.08 -13.23 -9.43
C THR A 41 -4.60 -12.81 -9.39
N ALA A 42 -4.28 -11.59 -8.95
CA ALA A 42 -2.90 -11.13 -8.89
C ALA A 42 -2.10 -11.90 -7.84
N ARG A 43 -0.98 -12.46 -8.26
CA ARG A 43 -0.10 -13.26 -7.39
C ARG A 43 1.05 -12.41 -6.86
N LEU A 44 1.25 -12.41 -5.54
CA LEU A 44 2.46 -11.88 -4.92
C LEU A 44 3.70 -12.58 -5.50
N SER A 45 4.61 -11.83 -6.11
CA SER A 45 5.87 -12.36 -6.68
C SER A 45 7.10 -11.93 -5.89
N SER A 46 7.08 -10.75 -5.24
CA SER A 46 8.18 -10.29 -4.38
C SER A 46 7.64 -9.45 -3.22
N PRO A 47 7.96 -9.79 -1.96
CA PRO A 47 7.51 -9.03 -0.79
C PRO A 47 8.32 -7.74 -0.58
N PHE A 48 7.77 -6.83 0.23
CA PHE A 48 8.50 -5.71 0.79
C PHE A 48 9.71 -6.19 1.60
N ASN A 49 10.90 -5.63 1.32
CA ASN A 49 12.13 -5.95 2.05
C ASN A 49 13.09 -4.75 2.05
N PRO A 50 13.11 -3.93 3.11
CA PRO A 50 13.96 -2.74 3.18
C PRO A 50 15.46 -3.07 3.32
N ALA A 51 15.81 -4.29 3.65
CA ALA A 51 17.18 -4.77 3.81
C ALA A 51 17.57 -5.84 2.77
N ARG A 52 16.87 -5.89 1.60
CA ARG A 52 17.17 -6.86 0.56
C ARG A 52 18.62 -6.72 0.06
N LEU A 53 19.36 -7.81 0.13
CA LEU A 53 20.69 -7.88 -0.48
C LEU A 53 20.59 -8.17 -1.98
N ASN A 54 21.36 -7.43 -2.76
CA ASN A 54 21.55 -7.75 -4.17
C ASN A 54 22.49 -8.98 -4.26
N PRO A 55 22.06 -10.10 -4.86
CA PRO A 55 22.85 -11.34 -4.88
C PRO A 55 24.15 -11.22 -5.69
N VAL A 56 24.23 -10.26 -6.59
CA VAL A 56 25.42 -10.07 -7.45
C VAL A 56 26.44 -9.14 -6.78
N SER A 57 25.99 -8.04 -6.20
CA SER A 57 26.87 -7.02 -5.63
C SER A 57 27.08 -7.14 -4.11
N GLY A 58 26.31 -7.98 -3.41
CA GLY A 58 26.29 -8.07 -1.94
C GLY A 58 25.81 -6.79 -1.24
N LYS A 59 25.44 -5.73 -1.97
CA LYS A 59 25.02 -4.47 -1.39
C LYS A 59 23.53 -4.48 -1.07
N VAL A 60 23.12 -3.71 -0.06
CA VAL A 60 21.70 -3.49 0.25
C VAL A 60 21.05 -2.77 -0.91
N SER A 61 20.01 -3.37 -1.47
CA SER A 61 19.15 -2.84 -2.54
C SER A 61 17.70 -2.99 -2.09
N PRO A 62 17.17 -2.02 -1.34
CA PRO A 62 15.85 -2.10 -0.75
C PRO A 62 14.77 -2.36 -1.78
N HIS A 63 13.80 -3.20 -1.43
CA HIS A 63 12.53 -3.36 -2.14
C HIS A 63 11.43 -2.64 -1.37
N ASN A 64 11.17 -1.39 -1.76
CA ASN A 64 10.30 -0.46 -1.04
C ASN A 64 8.81 -0.68 -1.29
N GLY A 65 8.46 -1.71 -2.03
CA GLY A 65 7.08 -2.05 -2.37
C GLY A 65 6.86 -3.55 -2.38
N ILE A 66 5.77 -3.93 -3.02
CA ILE A 66 5.38 -5.31 -3.24
C ILE A 66 5.19 -5.49 -4.73
N ASP A 67 5.73 -6.59 -5.28
CA ASP A 67 5.53 -6.94 -6.68
C ASP A 67 4.41 -7.96 -6.82
N TYR A 68 3.50 -7.67 -7.75
CA TYR A 68 2.40 -8.54 -8.14
C TYR A 68 2.55 -8.95 -9.60
N SER A 69 2.84 -10.22 -9.84
CA SER A 69 2.86 -10.79 -11.18
C SER A 69 1.47 -10.79 -11.80
N MET A 70 1.36 -10.23 -13.01
CA MET A 70 0.10 -10.13 -13.75
C MET A 70 0.36 -9.88 -15.24
N PRO A 71 -0.60 -10.19 -16.13
CA PRO A 71 -0.53 -9.84 -17.54
C PRO A 71 -0.42 -8.33 -17.76
N VAL A 72 0.29 -7.95 -18.82
CA VAL A 72 0.28 -6.56 -19.33
C VAL A 72 -1.15 -6.13 -19.64
N ASN A 73 -1.47 -4.85 -19.45
CA ASN A 73 -2.80 -4.26 -19.64
C ASN A 73 -3.87 -4.70 -18.63
N THR A 74 -3.47 -5.31 -17.51
CA THR A 74 -4.39 -5.49 -16.39
C THR A 74 -4.75 -4.13 -15.79
N LYS A 75 -6.05 -3.90 -15.55
CA LYS A 75 -6.55 -2.64 -14.99
C LYS A 75 -6.05 -2.43 -13.57
N ILE A 76 -5.44 -1.28 -13.31
CA ILE A 76 -4.97 -0.85 -12.00
C ILE A 76 -5.86 0.26 -11.46
N VAL A 77 -6.26 0.14 -10.19
CA VAL A 77 -7.13 1.11 -9.53
C VAL A 77 -6.41 1.80 -8.37
N SER A 78 -6.84 3.00 -8.01
CA SER A 78 -6.36 3.68 -6.80
C SER A 78 -6.87 2.97 -5.55
N VAL A 79 -6.01 2.72 -4.56
CA VAL A 79 -6.40 2.15 -3.27
C VAL A 79 -6.80 3.21 -2.24
N ILE A 80 -6.61 4.49 -2.55
CA ILE A 80 -6.97 5.62 -1.69
C ILE A 80 -7.70 6.69 -2.49
N ASP A 81 -8.49 7.50 -1.81
CA ASP A 81 -8.92 8.80 -2.32
C ASP A 81 -7.74 9.77 -2.28
N GLY A 82 -7.56 10.58 -3.33
CA GLY A 82 -6.43 11.50 -3.34
C GLY A 82 -6.32 12.34 -4.61
N LYS A 83 -5.16 12.97 -4.71
CA LYS A 83 -4.74 13.75 -5.88
C LYS A 83 -3.56 13.05 -6.56
N ILE A 84 -3.57 13.00 -7.88
CA ILE A 84 -2.43 12.53 -8.68
C ILE A 84 -1.31 13.56 -8.55
N THR A 85 -0.24 13.21 -7.87
CA THR A 85 0.93 14.09 -7.68
C THR A 85 2.00 13.84 -8.72
N ARG A 86 2.09 12.61 -9.23
CA ARG A 86 2.97 12.24 -10.35
C ARG A 86 2.24 11.30 -11.29
N ALA A 87 2.42 11.48 -12.61
CA ALA A 87 1.92 10.64 -13.69
C ALA A 87 2.88 10.84 -14.86
N GLU A 88 3.95 10.06 -14.92
CA GLU A 88 5.09 10.29 -15.80
C GLU A 88 5.92 9.03 -16.04
N TYR A 89 7.00 9.15 -16.80
CA TYR A 89 7.96 8.09 -17.08
C TYR A 89 9.36 8.47 -16.59
N ASN A 90 10.09 7.50 -16.04
CA ASN A 90 11.55 7.53 -15.91
C ASN A 90 12.15 6.13 -16.16
N SER A 91 13.46 6.06 -16.39
CA SER A 91 14.14 4.81 -16.75
C SER A 91 14.11 3.73 -15.69
N THR A 92 14.00 4.10 -14.40
CA THR A 92 13.96 3.14 -13.29
C THR A 92 12.55 2.64 -13.01
N MET A 93 11.58 3.55 -12.83
CA MET A 93 10.21 3.22 -12.45
C MET A 93 9.33 2.84 -13.66
N GLY A 94 9.80 3.13 -14.89
CA GLY A 94 8.97 3.04 -16.09
C GLY A 94 7.88 4.12 -16.07
N TYR A 95 6.76 3.86 -16.70
CA TYR A 95 5.54 4.64 -16.50
C TYR A 95 5.03 4.39 -15.09
N PHE A 96 4.72 5.46 -14.36
CA PHE A 96 4.24 5.33 -13.00
C PHE A 96 3.26 6.43 -12.61
N VAL A 97 2.44 6.11 -11.61
CA VAL A 97 1.48 7.03 -10.99
C VAL A 97 1.76 7.09 -9.49
N GLU A 98 1.73 8.30 -8.93
CA GLU A 98 1.71 8.55 -7.49
C GLU A 98 0.40 9.26 -7.12
N VAL A 99 -0.31 8.71 -6.16
CA VAL A 99 -1.51 9.29 -5.55
C VAL A 99 -1.16 9.75 -4.15
N THR A 100 -1.44 11.01 -3.83
CA THR A 100 -1.31 11.56 -2.48
C THR A 100 -2.69 11.72 -1.86
N GLY A 101 -2.91 11.02 -0.78
CA GLY A 101 -4.11 11.08 0.04
C GLY A 101 -3.97 12.02 1.23
N LYS A 102 -4.82 11.85 2.22
CA LYS A 102 -4.79 12.58 3.49
C LYS A 102 -3.67 12.06 4.41
N ALA A 103 -3.35 12.81 5.46
CA ALA A 103 -2.46 12.40 6.55
C ALA A 103 -1.07 11.87 6.12
N GLY A 104 -0.48 12.42 5.05
CA GLY A 104 0.85 12.03 4.59
C GLY A 104 0.93 10.67 3.89
N VAL A 105 -0.22 10.06 3.57
CA VAL A 105 -0.30 8.78 2.86
C VAL A 105 -0.13 9.01 1.37
N LYS A 106 0.75 8.22 0.75
CA LYS A 106 0.92 8.15 -0.70
C LYS A 106 0.92 6.71 -1.16
N THR A 107 0.47 6.49 -2.37
CA THR A 107 0.58 5.19 -3.05
C THR A 107 1.25 5.38 -4.39
N ARG A 108 2.12 4.43 -4.78
CA ARG A 108 2.81 4.45 -6.06
C ARG A 108 2.58 3.15 -6.81
N TYR A 109 2.43 3.27 -8.11
CA TYR A 109 2.13 2.20 -9.05
C TYR A 109 3.13 2.30 -10.19
N LEU A 110 4.07 1.36 -10.27
CA LEU A 110 5.22 1.41 -11.17
C LEU A 110 5.15 0.31 -12.24
N HIS A 111 6.05 0.44 -13.23
CA HIS A 111 6.22 -0.48 -14.36
C HIS A 111 4.97 -0.61 -15.23
N LEU A 112 4.18 0.47 -15.30
CA LEU A 112 2.92 0.52 -16.03
C LEU A 112 3.16 0.46 -17.56
N ASN A 113 2.14 0.01 -18.30
CA ASN A 113 2.11 0.12 -19.75
C ASN A 113 1.43 1.43 -20.20
N LYS A 114 0.37 1.82 -19.50
CA LYS A 114 -0.40 3.04 -19.84
C LYS A 114 -0.90 3.75 -18.59
N ILE A 115 -0.73 5.05 -18.56
CA ILE A 115 -1.32 5.94 -17.55
C ILE A 115 -2.68 6.42 -18.08
N LEU A 116 -3.73 6.37 -17.24
CA LEU A 116 -5.10 6.77 -17.59
C LEU A 116 -5.54 8.08 -16.95
N VAL A 117 -4.67 8.68 -16.15
CA VAL A 117 -4.93 9.91 -15.37
C VAL A 117 -3.85 10.94 -15.62
N THR A 118 -4.11 12.20 -15.28
CA THR A 118 -3.17 13.30 -15.42
C THR A 118 -2.74 13.84 -14.04
N LYS A 119 -1.53 14.37 -13.94
CA LYS A 119 -1.07 15.09 -12.76
C LYS A 119 -2.06 16.21 -12.41
N GLY A 120 -2.41 16.31 -11.13
CA GLY A 120 -3.37 17.30 -10.61
C GLY A 120 -4.80 16.79 -10.51
N ALA A 121 -5.18 15.72 -11.23
CA ALA A 121 -6.52 15.13 -11.15
C ALA A 121 -6.81 14.57 -9.75
N ARG A 122 -8.09 14.61 -9.35
CA ARG A 122 -8.59 13.90 -8.18
C ARG A 122 -9.03 12.50 -8.59
N VAL A 123 -8.75 11.54 -7.72
CA VAL A 123 -9.20 10.15 -7.88
C VAL A 123 -9.86 9.68 -6.60
N THR A 124 -10.86 8.84 -6.77
CA THR A 124 -11.49 8.10 -5.67
C THR A 124 -10.90 6.70 -5.62
N ARG A 125 -10.93 6.10 -4.44
CA ARG A 125 -10.60 4.70 -4.24
C ARG A 125 -11.44 3.83 -5.19
N GLY A 126 -10.80 2.81 -5.81
CA GLY A 126 -11.42 1.96 -6.84
C GLY A 126 -11.46 2.59 -8.23
N GLY A 127 -11.17 3.88 -8.37
CA GLY A 127 -11.07 4.56 -9.67
C GLY A 127 -9.89 4.04 -10.48
N ALA A 128 -10.10 3.78 -11.79
CA ALA A 128 -9.05 3.32 -12.70
C ALA A 128 -7.99 4.42 -12.92
N ILE A 129 -6.71 4.09 -12.74
CA ILE A 129 -5.60 5.03 -12.87
C ILE A 129 -4.58 4.64 -13.93
N ALA A 130 -4.46 3.34 -14.23
CA ALA A 130 -3.46 2.84 -15.17
C ALA A 130 -3.77 1.44 -15.70
N LEU A 131 -2.93 0.97 -16.61
CA LEU A 131 -2.82 -0.43 -17.03
C LEU A 131 -1.42 -0.95 -16.67
N SER A 132 -1.34 -2.16 -16.11
CA SER A 132 -0.07 -2.83 -15.76
C SER A 132 0.82 -3.04 -16.97
N GLY A 133 2.11 -3.20 -16.73
CA GLY A 133 3.07 -3.34 -17.83
C GLY A 133 4.36 -4.07 -17.44
N ASN A 134 5.43 -3.66 -18.14
CA ASN A 134 6.80 -4.12 -17.94
C ASN A 134 7.79 -3.01 -18.33
N SER A 135 7.44 -1.75 -18.08
CA SER A 135 8.27 -0.61 -18.47
C SER A 135 9.33 -0.26 -17.42
N GLY A 136 10.38 0.45 -17.81
CA GLY A 136 11.49 0.81 -16.93
C GLY A 136 12.40 -0.38 -16.58
N ARG A 137 13.00 -0.35 -15.39
CA ARG A 137 13.89 -1.44 -14.91
C ARG A 137 13.08 -2.58 -14.32
N SER A 138 12.56 -3.43 -15.15
CA SER A 138 11.72 -4.57 -14.80
C SER A 138 12.17 -5.82 -15.54
N SER A 139 12.12 -6.98 -14.88
CA SER A 139 12.52 -8.28 -15.44
C SER A 139 11.35 -9.05 -16.09
N GLY A 140 10.12 -8.61 -15.94
CA GLY A 140 8.93 -9.26 -16.49
C GLY A 140 7.65 -8.54 -16.11
N PRO A 141 6.51 -8.90 -16.72
CA PRO A 141 5.23 -8.25 -16.47
C PRO A 141 4.79 -8.34 -15.01
N HIS A 142 4.72 -7.20 -14.33
CA HIS A 142 4.25 -7.09 -12.93
C HIS A 142 3.83 -5.65 -12.61
N LEU A 143 3.11 -5.48 -11.51
CA LEU A 143 2.95 -4.20 -10.85
C LEU A 143 3.87 -4.15 -9.63
N HIS A 144 4.72 -3.13 -9.55
CA HIS A 144 5.37 -2.75 -8.30
C HIS A 144 4.49 -1.70 -7.59
N TYR A 145 4.03 -2.04 -6.39
CA TYR A 145 3.14 -1.21 -5.58
C TYR A 145 3.81 -0.78 -4.29
N GLU A 146 3.86 0.54 -4.03
CA GLU A 146 4.38 1.10 -2.79
C GLU A 146 3.27 1.79 -1.98
N LEU A 147 3.26 1.55 -0.67
CA LEU A 147 2.58 2.37 0.31
C LEU A 147 3.64 3.19 1.04
N VAL A 148 3.46 4.51 1.05
CA VAL A 148 4.40 5.46 1.68
C VAL A 148 3.64 6.29 2.70
N ILE A 149 4.13 6.33 3.93
CA ILE A 149 3.54 7.10 5.03
C ILE A 149 4.61 8.03 5.58
N ASN A 150 4.34 9.34 5.58
CA ASN A 150 5.30 10.38 5.98
C ASN A 150 6.66 10.25 5.29
N ASN A 151 6.63 10.00 3.98
CA ASN A 151 7.79 9.77 3.12
C ASN A 151 8.59 8.48 3.41
N ASN A 152 8.12 7.60 4.29
CA ASN A 152 8.74 6.30 4.55
C ASN A 152 7.93 5.19 3.86
N PRO A 153 8.56 4.38 2.99
CA PRO A 153 7.92 3.16 2.47
C PRO A 153 7.61 2.18 3.58
N VAL A 154 6.43 1.58 3.53
CA VAL A 154 5.98 0.60 4.53
C VAL A 154 5.43 -0.65 3.87
N ASN A 155 5.47 -1.77 4.59
CA ASN A 155 4.92 -3.02 4.08
C ASN A 155 3.39 -2.95 3.97
N SER A 156 2.87 -2.78 2.76
CA SER A 156 1.43 -2.63 2.53
C SER A 156 0.60 -3.87 2.89
N LEU A 157 1.21 -5.07 2.96
CA LEU A 157 0.51 -6.27 3.41
C LEU A 157 0.08 -6.19 4.88
N ALA A 158 0.84 -5.43 5.68
CA ALA A 158 0.48 -5.22 7.08
C ALA A 158 -0.78 -4.33 7.25
N PHE A 159 -1.17 -3.62 6.18
CA PHE A 159 -2.37 -2.78 6.13
C PHE A 159 -3.56 -3.45 5.41
N ARG A 160 -3.47 -4.75 5.10
CA ARG A 160 -4.65 -5.49 4.69
C ARG A 160 -5.67 -5.39 5.82
N ALA A 161 -6.78 -4.69 5.57
CA ALA A 161 -7.95 -4.93 6.37
C ALA A 161 -8.28 -6.41 6.20
N SER A 162 -8.23 -7.19 7.28
CA SER A 162 -8.91 -8.47 7.31
C SER A 162 -10.35 -8.21 6.83
N ALA A 163 -10.85 -9.03 5.92
CA ALA A 163 -12.28 -9.18 5.73
C ALA A 163 -12.92 -9.24 7.13
N PRO A 164 -14.18 -8.79 7.32
CA PRO A 164 -14.79 -8.77 8.63
C PRO A 164 -14.55 -10.13 9.28
N ALA A 165 -13.60 -10.18 10.20
CA ALA A 165 -13.30 -11.36 10.97
C ALA A 165 -14.49 -11.55 11.90
N ASP A 166 -14.96 -12.75 11.94
CA ASP A 166 -15.98 -13.22 12.87
C ASP A 166 -15.75 -12.58 14.26
N ASN A 167 -16.74 -11.89 14.81
CA ASN A 167 -16.70 -11.05 16.02
C ASN A 167 -16.00 -11.68 17.25
N LYS A 168 -15.74 -12.98 17.27
CA LYS A 168 -15.04 -13.68 18.36
C LYS A 168 -13.53 -13.50 18.36
N LEU A 169 -12.88 -13.38 17.20
CA LEU A 169 -11.44 -13.16 17.11
C LEU A 169 -11.04 -11.70 17.45
N GLU A 170 -11.94 -10.76 17.20
CA GLU A 170 -11.71 -9.33 17.51
C GLU A 170 -11.69 -9.06 19.02
N GLN A 171 -12.53 -9.74 19.81
CA GLN A 171 -12.56 -9.59 21.26
C GLN A 171 -11.27 -10.11 21.94
N HIS A 172 -10.64 -11.15 21.42
CA HIS A 172 -9.35 -11.65 21.92
C HIS A 172 -8.18 -10.72 21.58
N ALA A 173 -8.18 -10.09 20.40
CA ALA A 173 -7.13 -9.14 20.03
C ALA A 173 -7.16 -7.86 20.89
N PHE A 174 -8.35 -7.43 21.33
CA PHE A 174 -8.51 -6.27 22.20
C PHE A 174 -8.04 -6.54 23.62
N ALA A 175 -8.25 -7.75 24.15
CA ALA A 175 -7.75 -8.13 25.48
C ALA A 175 -6.22 -8.10 25.52
N HIS A 176 -5.55 -8.61 24.48
CA HIS A 176 -4.09 -8.59 24.41
C HIS A 176 -3.50 -7.19 24.13
N ALA A 177 -4.19 -6.30 23.45
CA ALA A 177 -3.72 -4.93 23.25
C ALA A 177 -3.68 -4.12 24.54
N ARG A 178 -4.63 -4.32 25.46
CA ARG A 178 -4.64 -3.72 26.81
C ARG A 178 -3.50 -4.20 27.70
N ASP A 179 -3.11 -5.45 27.56
CA ASP A 179 -2.00 -6.01 28.35
C ASP A 179 -0.64 -5.43 27.92
N TYR A 180 -0.49 -5.05 26.65
CA TYR A 180 0.72 -4.41 26.16
C TYR A 180 0.87 -2.94 26.58
N GLU A 181 -0.22 -2.22 26.89
CA GLU A 181 -0.14 -0.85 27.42
C GLU A 181 0.47 -0.82 28.84
N ARG A 182 0.35 -1.90 29.61
CA ARG A 182 0.93 -2.01 30.96
C ARG A 182 2.44 -2.17 31.00
N TYR A 183 3.08 -2.47 29.87
CA TYR A 183 4.54 -2.66 29.77
C TYR A 183 5.26 -1.47 29.13
N LEU A 184 4.57 -0.34 28.94
CA LEU A 184 5.11 0.84 28.27
C LEU A 184 5.25 2.08 29.18
N ASP A 185 5.10 1.91 30.51
CA ASP A 185 5.45 2.91 31.54
C ASP A 185 6.86 2.67 32.09
#